data_0c1bf1fbf3a3a2d834320270b4828193
#
_entry.id   0c1bf1fbf3a3a2d834320270b4828193
#
_cell.length_a   1.000
_cell.length_b   1.000
_cell.length_c   1.000
_cell.angle_alpha   90.00
_cell.angle_beta   90.00
_cell.angle_gamma   90.00
#
_symmetry.space_group_name_H-M   'P 1'
#
loop_
_entity.id
_entity.type
_entity.pdbx_description
1 polymer ?
#
loop_
_entity_poly.entity_id
_entity_poly.type
_entity_poly.pdbx_seq_one_letter_code
_entity_poly.pdbx_strand_id
1 'polypeptide(L)'
;QLTKGRDEAARELLADTEGAEAPRQGHLGKALPLLAAVLVPLMALGLYLHFGAADKVALTQEFAEAPKSMEEMTTRLERVVQAQPESAEALYFLGRAYMAEQRPADAARTLERSVALAGRQPELLGQWAQALYFAADKQWNPQLQALTDEALKADPNEVTSLGLRGIAAFEGERYQEAIDYWKRLLAQLPEGDKAPRPSRVWQSKAWG
;
A
#
# COMPACT_ATOMS: atom_id res chain seq x y z
N GLN A 1 25.72 64.36 17.22
CA GLN A 1 25.62 63.68 18.57
C GLN A 1 25.16 62.23 18.50
N LEU A 2 24.49 61.76 17.45
CA LEU A 2 23.98 60.38 17.31
C LEU A 2 25.05 59.34 16.86
N THR A 3 26.14 59.76 16.26
CA THR A 3 27.24 58.88 15.86
C THR A 3 28.18 58.50 16.99
N LYS A 4 28.35 59.38 17.97
CA LYS A 4 29.27 59.16 19.10
C LYS A 4 28.76 58.06 20.07
N GLY A 5 27.45 57.95 20.27
CA GLY A 5 26.85 56.91 21.10
C GLY A 5 26.89 55.48 20.52
N ARG A 6 26.95 55.37 19.19
CA ARG A 6 27.08 54.07 18.50
C ARG A 6 28.49 53.51 18.57
N ASP A 7 29.49 54.39 18.54
CA ASP A 7 30.92 53.99 18.63
C ASP A 7 31.30 53.62 20.06
N GLU A 8 30.68 54.24 21.06
CA GLU A 8 30.87 53.87 22.48
C GLU A 8 30.20 52.53 22.81
N ALA A 9 28.98 52.29 22.35
CA ALA A 9 28.29 51.00 22.53
C ALA A 9 29.02 49.84 21.82
N ALA A 10 29.59 50.09 20.62
CA ALA A 10 30.39 49.09 19.93
C ALA A 10 31.70 48.73 20.65
N ARG A 11 32.32 49.73 21.32
CA ARG A 11 33.54 49.49 22.10
C ARG A 11 33.25 48.73 23.42
N GLU A 12 32.11 48.98 24.03
CA GLU A 12 31.69 48.30 25.27
C GLU A 12 31.37 46.81 24.99
N LEU A 13 30.72 46.51 23.85
CA LEU A 13 30.47 45.13 23.41
C LEU A 13 31.75 44.36 23.01
N LEU A 14 32.78 45.06 22.52
CA LEU A 14 34.07 44.43 22.20
C LEU A 14 34.92 44.21 23.46
N ALA A 15 34.82 45.10 24.46
CA ALA A 15 35.52 44.96 25.74
C ALA A 15 34.98 43.81 26.59
N ASP A 16 33.66 43.53 26.51
CA ASP A 16 33.03 42.41 27.20
C ASP A 16 33.41 41.03 26.61
N THR A 17 33.87 41.00 25.34
CA THR A 17 34.36 39.77 24.73
C THR A 17 35.82 39.42 25.05
N GLU A 18 36.62 40.41 25.49
CA GLU A 18 38.02 40.17 25.90
C GLU A 18 38.15 39.66 27.35
N GLY A 19 37.08 39.75 28.17
CA GLY A 19 37.07 39.27 29.56
C GLY A 19 36.59 37.81 29.73
N ALA A 20 36.22 37.12 28.68
CA ALA A 20 35.84 35.72 28.77
C ALA A 20 37.13 34.88 28.91
N GLU A 21 37.52 34.57 30.13
CA GLU A 21 38.54 33.57 30.42
C GLU A 21 38.18 32.27 29.67
N ALA A 22 39.08 31.85 28.79
CA ALA A 22 38.97 30.54 28.11
C ALA A 22 38.83 29.46 29.19
N PRO A 23 37.81 28.57 29.09
CA PRO A 23 37.63 27.52 30.07
C PRO A 23 38.92 26.68 30.11
N ARG A 24 39.47 26.53 31.33
CA ARG A 24 40.66 25.72 31.61
C ARG A 24 40.43 24.32 30.99
N GLN A 25 41.15 24.00 29.95
CA GLN A 25 41.13 22.67 29.32
C GLN A 25 41.72 21.66 30.33
N GLY A 26 40.85 21.10 31.17
CA GLY A 26 41.16 19.90 31.91
C GLY A 26 41.45 18.76 30.95
N HIS A 27 42.25 17.76 31.36
CA HIS A 27 42.60 16.58 30.57
C HIS A 27 41.43 15.77 30.01
N LEU A 28 40.18 16.10 30.38
CA LEU A 28 38.94 15.59 29.80
C LEU A 28 38.63 16.11 28.37
N GLY A 29 39.24 17.25 27.99
CA GLY A 29 38.93 17.90 26.71
C GLY A 29 39.36 17.11 25.45
N LYS A 30 40.33 16.19 25.57
CA LYS A 30 40.78 15.34 24.46
C LYS A 30 40.10 13.95 24.43
N ALA A 31 39.65 13.49 25.60
CA ALA A 31 38.96 12.19 25.68
C ALA A 31 37.48 12.29 25.24
N LEU A 32 36.83 13.43 25.42
CA LEU A 32 35.42 13.65 25.09
C LEU A 32 35.13 13.49 23.58
N PRO A 33 35.88 14.11 22.64
CA PRO A 33 35.67 13.93 21.22
C PRO A 33 36.00 12.49 20.76
N LEU A 34 37.01 11.84 21.37
CA LEU A 34 37.38 10.45 21.05
C LEU A 34 36.29 9.48 21.53
N LEU A 35 35.71 9.71 22.69
CA LEU A 35 34.62 8.92 23.24
C LEU A 35 33.33 9.11 22.43
N ALA A 36 33.04 10.32 22.00
CA ALA A 36 31.92 10.62 21.11
C ALA A 36 32.11 9.98 19.72
N ALA A 37 33.33 9.99 19.17
CA ALA A 37 33.63 9.38 17.88
C ALA A 37 33.45 7.85 17.85
N VAL A 38 33.50 7.18 19.01
CA VAL A 38 33.27 5.74 19.13
C VAL A 38 31.81 5.45 19.53
N LEU A 39 31.27 6.23 20.46
CA LEU A 39 29.94 5.96 21.05
C LEU A 39 28.80 6.29 20.08
N VAL A 40 28.95 7.35 19.25
CA VAL A 40 27.95 7.74 18.26
C VAL A 40 27.76 6.66 17.19
N PRO A 41 28.82 6.14 16.50
CA PRO A 41 28.63 5.07 15.55
C PRO A 41 28.16 3.75 16.17
N LEU A 42 28.59 3.42 17.40
CA LEU A 42 28.07 2.23 18.10
C LEU A 42 26.58 2.37 18.44
N MET A 43 26.15 3.54 18.88
CA MET A 43 24.75 3.83 19.16
C MET A 43 23.91 3.84 17.87
N ALA A 44 24.44 4.41 16.80
CA ALA A 44 23.82 4.36 15.47
C ALA A 44 23.69 2.93 14.94
N LEU A 45 24.74 2.10 15.10
CA LEU A 45 24.72 0.69 14.74
C LEU A 45 23.72 -0.09 15.61
N GLY A 46 23.69 0.17 16.93
CA GLY A 46 22.72 -0.44 17.84
C GLY A 46 21.27 -0.09 17.49
N LEU A 47 21.00 1.18 17.18
CA LEU A 47 19.69 1.64 16.70
C LEU A 47 19.35 1.00 15.34
N TYR A 48 20.30 0.94 14.41
CA TYR A 48 20.14 0.30 13.11
C TYR A 48 19.77 -1.19 13.23
N LEU A 49 20.46 -1.92 14.13
CA LEU A 49 20.17 -3.34 14.39
C LEU A 49 18.87 -3.53 15.18
N HIS A 50 18.57 -2.62 16.13
CA HIS A 50 17.38 -2.71 16.98
C HIS A 50 16.08 -2.32 16.23
N PHE A 51 16.14 -1.32 15.37
CA PHE A 51 14.97 -0.88 14.57
C PHE A 51 14.78 -1.65 13.25
N GLY A 52 15.50 -2.75 13.04
CA GLY A 52 15.26 -3.67 11.92
C GLY A 52 15.51 -3.09 10.53
N ALA A 53 16.38 -2.07 10.41
CA ALA A 53 16.75 -1.53 9.11
C ALA A 53 17.50 -2.56 8.24
N ALA A 54 18.18 -3.52 8.87
CA ALA A 54 18.83 -4.65 8.19
C ALA A 54 17.80 -5.52 7.45
N ASP A 55 16.65 -5.80 8.06
CA ASP A 55 15.59 -6.59 7.44
C ASP A 55 14.95 -5.88 6.24
N LYS A 56 14.83 -4.55 6.32
CA LYS A 56 14.31 -3.73 5.20
C LYS A 56 15.27 -3.71 4.01
N VAL A 57 16.59 -3.65 4.27
CA VAL A 57 17.61 -3.71 3.21
C VAL A 57 17.64 -5.09 2.57
N ALA A 58 17.57 -6.16 3.36
CA ALA A 58 17.51 -7.53 2.86
C ALA A 58 16.26 -7.75 1.97
N LEU A 59 15.09 -7.28 2.41
CA LEU A 59 13.86 -7.31 1.62
C LEU A 59 14.02 -6.53 0.30
N THR A 60 14.62 -5.34 0.34
CA THR A 60 14.84 -4.53 -0.88
C THR A 60 15.76 -5.24 -1.88
N GLN A 61 16.78 -5.95 -1.42
CA GLN A 61 17.66 -6.73 -2.27
C GLN A 61 16.95 -7.97 -2.85
N GLU A 62 16.13 -8.65 -2.06
CA GLU A 62 15.34 -9.80 -2.52
C GLU A 62 14.33 -9.40 -3.62
N PHE A 63 13.78 -8.18 -3.55
CA PHE A 63 12.91 -7.63 -4.59
C PHE A 63 13.64 -7.05 -5.80
N ALA A 64 14.97 -6.93 -5.78
CA ALA A 64 15.75 -6.47 -6.92
C ALA A 64 15.73 -7.46 -8.09
N GLU A 65 15.55 -8.77 -7.81
CA GLU A 65 15.34 -9.78 -8.83
C GLU A 65 13.82 -10.02 -9.03
N ALA A 66 13.37 -10.02 -10.28
CA ALA A 66 11.99 -10.34 -10.59
C ALA A 66 11.65 -11.78 -10.14
N PRO A 67 10.50 -12.03 -9.51
CA PRO A 67 10.11 -13.37 -9.08
C PRO A 67 9.94 -14.28 -10.28
N LYS A 68 10.40 -15.51 -10.18
CA LYS A 68 10.39 -16.51 -11.26
C LYS A 68 9.06 -17.27 -11.35
N SER A 69 8.23 -17.18 -10.31
CA SER A 69 6.91 -17.84 -10.26
C SER A 69 5.95 -17.05 -9.37
N MET A 70 4.65 -17.35 -9.49
CA MET A 70 3.61 -16.78 -8.60
C MET A 70 3.83 -17.22 -7.15
N GLU A 71 4.22 -18.47 -6.92
CA GLU A 71 4.53 -19.00 -5.60
C GLU A 71 5.69 -18.25 -4.93
N GLU A 72 6.75 -17.95 -5.70
CA GLU A 72 7.86 -17.13 -5.20
C GLU A 72 7.39 -15.71 -4.85
N MET A 73 6.55 -15.10 -5.70
CA MET A 73 5.95 -13.79 -5.44
C MET A 73 5.15 -13.81 -4.12
N THR A 74 4.29 -14.82 -3.95
CA THR A 74 3.48 -14.97 -2.73
C THR A 74 4.36 -15.13 -1.50
N THR A 75 5.38 -15.98 -1.57
CA THR A 75 6.34 -16.18 -0.47
C THR A 75 7.05 -14.89 -0.09
N ARG A 76 7.46 -14.08 -1.07
CA ARG A 76 8.06 -12.77 -0.83
C ARG A 76 7.08 -11.81 -0.15
N LEU A 77 5.85 -11.75 -0.61
CA LEU A 77 4.80 -10.92 -0.01
C LEU A 77 4.46 -11.37 1.42
N GLU A 78 4.45 -12.68 1.70
CA GLU A 78 4.29 -13.20 3.06
C GLU A 78 5.40 -12.70 4.00
N ARG A 79 6.66 -12.68 3.54
CA ARG A 79 7.78 -12.12 4.32
C ARG A 79 7.63 -10.61 4.55
N VAL A 80 7.17 -9.86 3.54
CA VAL A 80 6.89 -8.43 3.70
C VAL A 80 5.82 -8.21 4.77
N VAL A 81 4.73 -8.97 4.74
CA VAL A 81 3.65 -8.88 5.73
C VAL A 81 4.14 -9.31 7.12
N GLN A 82 5.05 -10.28 7.23
CA GLN A 82 5.67 -10.64 8.51
C GLN A 82 6.53 -9.49 9.08
N ALA A 83 7.29 -8.82 8.22
CA ALA A 83 8.12 -7.68 8.62
C ALA A 83 7.31 -6.41 8.87
N GLN A 84 6.18 -6.25 8.19
CA GLN A 84 5.30 -5.07 8.24
C GLN A 84 3.83 -5.50 8.37
N PRO A 85 3.40 -6.04 9.52
CA PRO A 85 2.07 -6.64 9.69
C PRO A 85 0.92 -5.62 9.62
N GLU A 86 1.22 -4.33 9.76
CA GLU A 86 0.27 -3.21 9.67
C GLU A 86 0.29 -2.49 8.31
N SER A 87 0.99 -3.04 7.31
CA SER A 87 0.95 -2.51 5.95
C SER A 87 -0.30 -2.99 5.23
N ALA A 88 -1.30 -2.13 5.12
CA ALA A 88 -2.54 -2.41 4.38
C ALA A 88 -2.24 -2.72 2.89
N GLU A 89 -1.26 -2.03 2.31
CA GLU A 89 -0.82 -2.24 0.93
C GLU A 89 -0.20 -3.62 0.74
N ALA A 90 0.72 -4.04 1.63
CA ALA A 90 1.33 -5.36 1.56
C ALA A 90 0.27 -6.47 1.71
N LEU A 91 -0.69 -6.31 2.62
CA LEU A 91 -1.83 -7.22 2.78
C LEU A 91 -2.72 -7.25 1.54
N TYR A 92 -2.98 -6.12 0.90
CA TYR A 92 -3.74 -6.06 -0.36
C TYR A 92 -3.06 -6.88 -1.46
N PHE A 93 -1.76 -6.68 -1.70
CA PHE A 93 -1.04 -7.43 -2.72
C PHE A 93 -0.93 -8.92 -2.38
N LEU A 94 -0.74 -9.28 -1.11
CA LEU A 94 -0.73 -10.67 -0.66
C LEU A 94 -2.11 -11.32 -0.89
N GLY A 95 -3.19 -10.64 -0.58
CA GLY A 95 -4.55 -11.13 -0.84
C GLY A 95 -4.79 -11.41 -2.32
N ARG A 96 -4.33 -10.53 -3.20
CA ARG A 96 -4.39 -10.73 -4.66
C ARG A 96 -3.53 -11.90 -5.13
N ALA A 97 -2.33 -12.08 -4.55
CA ALA A 97 -1.47 -13.21 -4.85
C ALA A 97 -2.13 -14.54 -4.48
N TYR A 98 -2.75 -14.62 -3.30
CA TYR A 98 -3.53 -15.78 -2.89
C TYR A 98 -4.72 -16.07 -3.83
N MET A 99 -5.41 -15.04 -4.33
CA MET A 99 -6.45 -15.24 -5.34
C MET A 99 -5.90 -15.85 -6.63
N ALA A 100 -4.75 -15.38 -7.10
CA ALA A 100 -4.09 -15.91 -8.29
C ALA A 100 -3.64 -17.39 -8.11
N GLU A 101 -3.29 -17.78 -6.89
CA GLU A 101 -2.97 -19.17 -6.52
C GLU A 101 -4.18 -20.04 -6.18
N GLN A 102 -5.39 -19.55 -6.41
CA GLN A 102 -6.64 -20.26 -6.08
C GLN A 102 -6.77 -20.60 -4.59
N ARG A 103 -6.31 -19.71 -3.73
CA ARG A 103 -6.41 -19.79 -2.27
C ARG A 103 -7.37 -18.70 -1.72
N PRO A 104 -8.67 -18.76 -2.07
CA PRO A 104 -9.60 -17.66 -1.78
C PRO A 104 -9.86 -17.46 -0.28
N ALA A 105 -9.77 -18.53 0.53
CA ALA A 105 -9.94 -18.40 1.98
C ALA A 105 -8.78 -17.63 2.64
N ASP A 106 -7.53 -17.83 2.17
CA ASP A 106 -6.37 -17.06 2.62
C ASP A 106 -6.48 -15.61 2.14
N ALA A 107 -6.89 -15.41 0.90
CA ALA A 107 -7.13 -14.10 0.33
C ALA A 107 -8.18 -13.31 1.13
N ALA A 108 -9.32 -13.93 1.46
CA ALA A 108 -10.39 -13.28 2.20
C ALA A 108 -9.92 -12.79 3.57
N ARG A 109 -9.20 -13.63 4.34
CA ARG A 109 -8.64 -13.24 5.65
C ARG A 109 -7.62 -12.10 5.54
N THR A 110 -6.79 -12.15 4.51
CA THR A 110 -5.75 -11.14 4.28
C THR A 110 -6.35 -9.79 3.86
N LEU A 111 -7.32 -9.80 2.95
CA LEU A 111 -8.04 -8.60 2.50
C LEU A 111 -8.90 -7.99 3.59
N GLU A 112 -9.53 -8.80 4.46
CA GLU A 112 -10.23 -8.30 5.65
C GLU A 112 -9.32 -7.46 6.54
N ARG A 113 -8.09 -7.95 6.80
CA ARG A 113 -7.09 -7.20 7.56
C ARG A 113 -6.67 -5.91 6.83
N SER A 114 -6.51 -5.96 5.51
CA SER A 114 -6.21 -4.77 4.71
C SER A 114 -7.31 -3.71 4.85
N VAL A 115 -8.59 -4.12 4.76
CA VAL A 115 -9.75 -3.23 4.97
C VAL A 115 -9.77 -2.64 6.38
N ALA A 116 -9.44 -3.44 7.41
CA ALA A 116 -9.41 -2.97 8.79
C ALA A 116 -8.35 -1.87 9.02
N LEU A 117 -7.23 -1.92 8.30
CA LEU A 117 -6.13 -0.95 8.41
C LEU A 117 -6.32 0.28 7.51
N ALA A 118 -6.70 0.09 6.26
CA ALA A 118 -6.82 1.16 5.27
C ALA A 118 -8.19 1.86 5.29
N GLY A 119 -9.17 1.27 5.96
CA GLY A 119 -10.57 1.70 5.91
C GLY A 119 -11.35 1.02 4.78
N ARG A 120 -12.66 1.26 4.79
CA ARG A 120 -13.64 0.61 3.92
C ARG A 120 -13.72 1.29 2.54
N GLN A 121 -12.63 1.23 1.80
CA GLN A 121 -12.54 1.79 0.46
C GLN A 121 -13.26 0.89 -0.56
N PRO A 122 -13.95 1.45 -1.57
CA PRO A 122 -14.76 0.67 -2.53
C PRO A 122 -14.00 -0.47 -3.19
N GLU A 123 -12.80 -0.21 -3.69
CA GLU A 123 -11.96 -1.24 -4.33
C GLU A 123 -11.58 -2.37 -3.37
N LEU A 124 -11.18 -2.03 -2.14
CA LEU A 124 -10.84 -3.03 -1.13
C LEU A 124 -12.04 -3.89 -0.74
N LEU A 125 -13.21 -3.28 -0.61
CA LEU A 125 -14.47 -4.00 -0.33
C LEU A 125 -14.82 -4.94 -1.48
N GLY A 126 -14.67 -4.50 -2.73
CA GLY A 126 -14.88 -5.32 -3.92
C GLY A 126 -13.95 -6.53 -3.97
N GLN A 127 -12.65 -6.32 -3.72
CA GLN A 127 -11.66 -7.41 -3.70
C GLN A 127 -11.93 -8.40 -2.55
N TRP A 128 -12.28 -7.90 -1.37
CA TRP A 128 -12.65 -8.76 -0.25
C TRP A 128 -13.91 -9.55 -0.53
N ALA A 129 -14.95 -8.93 -1.08
CA ALA A 129 -16.17 -9.62 -1.50
C ALA A 129 -15.88 -10.70 -2.54
N GLN A 130 -15.00 -10.43 -3.50
CA GLN A 130 -14.60 -11.42 -4.49
C GLN A 130 -13.93 -12.63 -3.84
N ALA A 131 -12.99 -12.41 -2.92
CA ALA A 131 -12.32 -13.49 -2.22
C ALA A 131 -13.32 -14.33 -1.39
N LEU A 132 -14.25 -13.68 -0.69
CA LEU A 132 -15.32 -14.37 0.07
C LEU A 132 -16.25 -15.17 -0.84
N TYR A 133 -16.61 -14.65 -2.02
CA TYR A 133 -17.46 -15.35 -2.99
C TYR A 133 -16.82 -16.67 -3.42
N PHE A 134 -15.53 -16.64 -3.79
CA PHE A 134 -14.80 -17.85 -4.15
C PHE A 134 -14.53 -18.77 -2.96
N ALA A 135 -14.30 -18.23 -1.76
CA ALA A 135 -14.13 -19.04 -0.54
C ALA A 135 -15.43 -19.74 -0.11
N ALA A 136 -16.58 -19.21 -0.48
CA ALA A 136 -17.91 -19.78 -0.26
C ALA A 136 -18.39 -20.67 -1.43
N ASP A 137 -17.47 -21.21 -2.23
CA ASP A 137 -17.80 -22.03 -3.41
C ASP A 137 -18.81 -21.37 -4.34
N LYS A 138 -18.66 -20.05 -4.55
CA LYS A 138 -19.51 -19.20 -5.37
C LYS A 138 -20.96 -19.10 -4.89
N GLN A 139 -21.21 -19.32 -3.62
CA GLN A 139 -22.53 -19.15 -3.03
C GLN A 139 -22.73 -17.70 -2.59
N TRP A 140 -23.79 -17.07 -3.14
CA TRP A 140 -24.18 -15.72 -2.73
C TRP A 140 -24.76 -15.71 -1.33
N ASN A 141 -24.39 -14.72 -0.51
CA ASN A 141 -24.84 -14.61 0.88
C ASN A 141 -25.05 -13.15 1.30
N PRO A 142 -25.70 -12.87 2.45
CA PRO A 142 -25.96 -11.52 2.91
C PRO A 142 -24.70 -10.65 3.13
N GLN A 143 -23.58 -11.26 3.51
CA GLN A 143 -22.31 -10.53 3.69
C GLN A 143 -21.80 -9.98 2.35
N LEU A 144 -21.81 -10.79 1.30
CA LEU A 144 -21.45 -10.37 -0.06
C LEU A 144 -22.36 -9.25 -0.56
N GLN A 145 -23.67 -9.38 -0.30
CA GLN A 145 -24.63 -8.33 -0.61
C GLN A 145 -24.27 -7.00 0.06
N ALA A 146 -24.02 -7.02 1.38
CA ALA A 146 -23.69 -5.82 2.14
C ALA A 146 -22.38 -5.17 1.68
N LEU A 147 -21.33 -5.95 1.44
CA LEU A 147 -20.03 -5.44 0.99
C LEU A 147 -20.12 -4.78 -0.40
N THR A 148 -20.78 -5.44 -1.35
CA THR A 148 -20.95 -4.90 -2.70
C THR A 148 -21.88 -3.71 -2.75
N ASP A 149 -22.93 -3.67 -1.91
CA ASP A 149 -23.81 -2.50 -1.78
C ASP A 149 -23.06 -1.30 -1.23
N GLU A 150 -22.23 -1.50 -0.20
CA GLU A 150 -21.40 -0.44 0.38
C GLU A 150 -20.38 0.08 -0.63
N ALA A 151 -19.70 -0.82 -1.32
CA ALA A 151 -18.72 -0.44 -2.35
C ALA A 151 -19.37 0.37 -3.46
N LEU A 152 -20.51 -0.07 -4.01
CA LEU A 152 -21.22 0.61 -5.10
C LEU A 152 -21.92 1.89 -4.66
N LYS A 153 -22.24 2.04 -3.37
CA LYS A 153 -22.73 3.29 -2.81
C LYS A 153 -21.64 4.36 -2.77
N ALA A 154 -20.41 3.97 -2.42
CA ALA A 154 -19.26 4.87 -2.35
C ALA A 154 -18.67 5.16 -3.74
N ASP A 155 -18.54 4.13 -4.59
CA ASP A 155 -18.18 4.25 -5.99
C ASP A 155 -19.12 3.42 -6.88
N PRO A 156 -20.08 4.07 -7.57
CA PRO A 156 -21.03 3.40 -8.46
C PRO A 156 -20.36 2.63 -9.62
N ASN A 157 -19.10 2.88 -9.88
CA ASN A 157 -18.32 2.28 -10.98
C ASN A 157 -17.29 1.25 -10.51
N GLU A 158 -17.32 0.83 -9.24
CA GLU A 158 -16.39 -0.18 -8.73
C GLU A 158 -16.59 -1.51 -9.46
N VAL A 159 -15.56 -1.87 -10.24
CA VAL A 159 -15.65 -2.90 -11.28
C VAL A 159 -15.88 -4.31 -10.72
N THR A 160 -15.26 -4.64 -9.58
CA THR A 160 -15.38 -5.97 -8.98
C THR A 160 -16.77 -6.21 -8.43
N SER A 161 -17.33 -5.22 -7.73
CA SER A 161 -18.70 -5.30 -7.20
C SER A 161 -19.74 -5.31 -8.31
N LEU A 162 -19.55 -4.53 -9.40
CA LEU A 162 -20.43 -4.59 -10.57
C LEU A 162 -20.43 -5.99 -11.21
N GLY A 163 -19.25 -6.62 -11.31
CA GLY A 163 -19.13 -7.99 -11.83
C GLY A 163 -19.87 -9.00 -10.94
N LEU A 164 -19.61 -8.97 -9.64
CA LEU A 164 -20.24 -9.87 -8.67
C LEU A 164 -21.76 -9.70 -8.60
N ARG A 165 -22.26 -8.47 -8.63
CA ARG A 165 -23.72 -8.17 -8.62
C ARG A 165 -24.37 -8.65 -9.91
N GLY A 166 -23.68 -8.51 -11.04
CA GLY A 166 -24.15 -9.06 -12.30
C GLY A 166 -24.30 -10.58 -12.26
N ILE A 167 -23.32 -11.30 -11.67
CA ILE A 167 -23.37 -12.75 -11.48
C ILE A 167 -24.55 -13.12 -10.56
N ALA A 168 -24.66 -12.46 -9.40
CA ALA A 168 -25.75 -12.74 -8.44
C ALA A 168 -27.14 -12.49 -9.02
N ALA A 169 -27.28 -11.44 -9.82
CA ALA A 169 -28.55 -11.16 -10.51
C ALA A 169 -28.85 -12.24 -11.57
N PHE A 170 -27.86 -12.67 -12.33
CA PHE A 170 -28.00 -13.71 -13.34
C PHE A 170 -28.40 -15.07 -12.72
N GLU A 171 -27.71 -15.48 -11.65
CA GLU A 171 -28.01 -16.71 -10.91
C GLU A 171 -29.40 -16.67 -10.26
N GLY A 172 -29.86 -15.47 -9.89
CA GLY A 172 -31.22 -15.23 -9.37
C GLY A 172 -32.28 -15.00 -10.48
N GLU A 173 -31.97 -15.30 -11.74
CA GLU A 173 -32.85 -15.14 -12.90
C GLU A 173 -33.31 -13.70 -13.16
N ARG A 174 -32.66 -12.71 -12.55
CA ARG A 174 -32.91 -11.28 -12.76
C ARG A 174 -32.07 -10.76 -13.94
N TYR A 175 -32.33 -11.28 -15.12
CA TYR A 175 -31.47 -11.07 -16.31
C TYR A 175 -31.32 -9.59 -16.70
N GLN A 176 -32.39 -8.80 -16.60
CA GLN A 176 -32.30 -7.37 -16.94
C GLN A 176 -31.35 -6.62 -15.97
N GLU A 177 -31.45 -6.93 -14.69
CA GLU A 177 -30.55 -6.37 -13.67
C GLU A 177 -29.10 -6.80 -13.92
N ALA A 178 -28.85 -8.06 -14.27
CA ALA A 178 -27.52 -8.55 -14.63
C ALA A 178 -26.94 -7.79 -15.82
N ILE A 179 -27.75 -7.58 -16.87
CA ILE A 179 -27.35 -6.81 -18.06
C ILE A 179 -26.98 -5.37 -17.68
N ASP A 180 -27.73 -4.74 -16.79
CA ASP A 180 -27.46 -3.37 -16.38
C ASP A 180 -26.17 -3.25 -15.59
N TYR A 181 -25.87 -4.18 -14.68
CA TYR A 181 -24.57 -4.23 -13.99
C TYR A 181 -23.41 -4.45 -14.98
N TRP A 182 -23.52 -5.40 -15.89
CA TRP A 182 -22.45 -5.70 -16.82
C TRP A 182 -22.24 -4.60 -17.88
N LYS A 183 -23.29 -3.89 -18.31
CA LYS A 183 -23.14 -2.69 -19.14
C LYS A 183 -22.31 -1.60 -18.44
N ARG A 184 -22.59 -1.37 -17.17
CA ARG A 184 -21.83 -0.41 -16.36
C ARG A 184 -20.38 -0.85 -16.20
N LEU A 185 -20.13 -2.14 -15.94
CA LEU A 185 -18.80 -2.74 -15.89
C LEU A 185 -18.05 -2.52 -17.22
N LEU A 186 -18.65 -2.88 -18.34
CA LEU A 186 -18.06 -2.74 -19.68
C LEU A 186 -17.73 -1.28 -20.03
N ALA A 187 -18.50 -0.33 -19.51
CA ALA A 187 -18.22 1.09 -19.70
C ALA A 187 -16.91 1.55 -19.01
N GLN A 188 -16.47 0.85 -17.96
CA GLN A 188 -15.22 1.15 -17.23
C GLN A 188 -13.98 0.55 -17.90
N LEU A 189 -14.16 -0.46 -18.77
CA LEU A 189 -13.01 -1.11 -19.40
C LEU A 189 -12.41 -0.21 -20.50
N PRO A 190 -11.06 -0.20 -20.62
CA PRO A 190 -10.38 0.46 -21.74
C PRO A 190 -10.93 0.00 -23.08
N GLU A 191 -10.93 0.88 -24.08
CA GLU A 191 -11.48 0.51 -25.40
C GLU A 191 -10.78 -0.69 -26.06
N GLY A 192 -9.52 -0.94 -25.72
CA GLY A 192 -8.74 -2.09 -26.19
C GLY A 192 -9.19 -3.45 -25.61
N ASP A 193 -9.82 -3.44 -24.43
CA ASP A 193 -10.29 -4.66 -23.76
C ASP A 193 -11.78 -4.95 -24.04
N LYS A 194 -12.48 -4.04 -24.69
CA LYS A 194 -13.81 -4.29 -25.23
C LYS A 194 -13.64 -5.27 -26.39
N ALA A 195 -14.31 -6.44 -26.31
CA ALA A 195 -14.25 -7.46 -27.35
C ALA A 195 -14.32 -6.82 -28.75
N PRO A 196 -13.45 -7.23 -29.67
CA PRO A 196 -13.48 -6.68 -31.03
C PRO A 196 -14.90 -6.84 -31.58
N ARG A 197 -15.49 -5.74 -32.05
CA ARG A 197 -16.77 -5.81 -32.77
C ARG A 197 -16.59 -6.83 -33.88
N PRO A 198 -17.47 -7.81 -34.03
CA PRO A 198 -17.36 -8.79 -35.13
C PRO A 198 -17.18 -7.98 -36.40
N SER A 199 -16.03 -8.17 -37.04
CA SER A 199 -15.71 -7.47 -38.28
C SER A 199 -16.84 -7.76 -39.28
N ARG A 200 -17.22 -6.76 -40.06
CA ARG A 200 -18.29 -6.90 -41.10
C ARG A 200 -18.13 -8.12 -42.00
N VAL A 201 -16.95 -8.71 -42.01
CA VAL A 201 -16.62 -9.94 -42.75
C VAL A 201 -17.45 -11.16 -42.30
N TRP A 202 -17.88 -11.22 -41.01
CA TRP A 202 -18.74 -12.31 -40.54
C TRP A 202 -20.21 -12.09 -40.85
N GLN A 203 -20.64 -10.84 -41.06
CA GLN A 203 -22.04 -10.55 -41.41
C GLN A 203 -22.36 -10.87 -42.86
N SER A 204 -21.38 -10.89 -43.78
CA SER A 204 -21.58 -11.22 -45.18
C SER A 204 -21.61 -12.72 -45.47
N LYS A 205 -21.15 -13.58 -44.56
CA LYS A 205 -21.15 -15.05 -44.73
C LYS A 205 -22.34 -15.76 -44.08
N ALA A 206 -23.17 -15.06 -43.34
CA ALA A 206 -24.35 -15.66 -42.69
C ALA A 206 -25.61 -15.68 -43.55
N TRP A 207 -25.57 -15.07 -44.77
CA TRP A 207 -26.73 -14.94 -45.67
C TRP A 207 -26.37 -15.22 -47.13
N GLY A 208 -25.41 -16.11 -47.39
CA GLY A 208 -25.06 -16.58 -48.71
C GLY A 208 -25.20 -18.09 -48.82
#